data_4198602839707c500595835e4894dd77
#
_entry.id   4198602839707c500595835e4894dd77
#
_cell.length_a   1.000
_cell.length_b   1.000
_cell.length_c   1.000
_cell.angle_alpha   90.00
_cell.angle_beta   90.00
_cell.angle_gamma   90.00
#
_symmetry.space_group_name_H-M   'P 1'
#
loop_
_entity.id
_entity.type
_entity.pdbx_description
1 polymer ?
#
loop_
_entity_poly.entity_id
_entity_poly.type
_entity_poly.pdbx_seq_one_letter_code
_entity_poly.pdbx_strand_id
1 'polypeptide(L)'
;MIAATVYCIVGCNTGSPDKDALKVLECDTETGAAKVVQSVNGCEGTTYFQIDRERKFLYSAVSEGKKGAIVRFALDGHRIGEMTKLAELPCETPCHISLTPDEKRVAFAVYWSGVAGTVGIDGSDLKTFTLPNDDMGDNKKRQQKAFAHQTFFLDPKGVGRGEMGVVDLGCDRVWFFDPYTMERRKDLCIKAAKGDGPRHALFLPRSDNKVLYLVNELGSSVSQYAFDGATFTLMGKTSMLPGGFNRWAEDGENLVTKAAAIKTTADGKIVMASNRGYDSIAFYEVGTLGKLKLRNIAKLRGKFPRDFELMPGERFMVVGHKMSNEIQVYAFDREKCTLEPAGDPIPCWRPLCFKFL
;
A
#
# COMPACT_ATOMS: atom_id res chain seq x y z
N MET A 1 -27.08 -8.03 -2.11
CA MET A 1 -26.72 -7.80 -3.53
C MET A 1 -25.61 -6.77 -3.56
N ILE A 2 -24.58 -6.96 -4.37
CA ILE A 2 -23.56 -5.95 -4.63
C ILE A 2 -24.18 -4.94 -5.58
N ALA A 3 -23.97 -3.63 -5.34
CA ALA A 3 -24.46 -2.60 -6.26
C ALA A 3 -23.79 -2.78 -7.63
N ALA A 4 -24.56 -2.68 -8.72
CA ALA A 4 -23.99 -2.75 -10.07
C ALA A 4 -23.00 -1.62 -10.33
N THR A 5 -23.25 -0.43 -9.76
CA THR A 5 -22.36 0.73 -9.83
C THR A 5 -21.66 0.96 -8.49
N VAL A 6 -20.33 1.08 -8.52
CA VAL A 6 -19.48 1.39 -7.39
C VAL A 6 -18.51 2.51 -7.76
N TYR A 7 -17.95 3.18 -6.75
CA TYR A 7 -17.02 4.29 -6.97
C TYR A 7 -15.65 3.96 -6.41
N CYS A 8 -14.61 4.27 -7.20
CA CYS A 8 -13.22 4.10 -6.80
C CYS A 8 -12.51 5.44 -6.78
N ILE A 9 -11.92 5.80 -5.65
CA ILE A 9 -11.02 6.96 -5.58
C ILE A 9 -9.61 6.52 -5.96
N VAL A 10 -8.94 7.37 -6.75
CA VAL A 10 -7.57 7.16 -7.24
C VAL A 10 -6.70 8.32 -6.82
N GLY A 11 -5.60 8.02 -6.14
CA GLY A 11 -4.55 9.00 -5.81
C GLY A 11 -3.46 9.01 -6.89
N CYS A 12 -3.01 10.19 -7.25
CA CYS A 12 -2.04 10.42 -8.33
C CYS A 12 -0.80 11.19 -7.82
N ASN A 13 0.37 10.88 -8.37
CA ASN A 13 1.58 11.67 -8.10
C ASN A 13 1.77 12.71 -9.21
N THR A 14 1.26 13.90 -8.99
CA THR A 14 1.20 14.92 -10.05
C THR A 14 2.48 15.75 -10.18
N GLY A 15 3.17 16.05 -9.09
CA GLY A 15 4.31 16.96 -9.06
C GLY A 15 3.98 18.38 -9.54
N SER A 16 2.68 18.75 -9.56
CA SER A 16 2.15 20.08 -9.86
C SER A 16 0.71 20.18 -9.35
N PRO A 17 0.30 21.30 -8.73
CA PRO A 17 -1.06 21.51 -8.26
C PRO A 17 -2.08 21.66 -9.39
N ASP A 18 -1.63 21.97 -10.62
CA ASP A 18 -2.50 22.14 -11.79
C ASP A 18 -2.99 20.79 -12.38
N LYS A 19 -2.39 19.68 -11.94
CA LYS A 19 -2.77 18.35 -12.40
C LYS A 19 -3.72 17.68 -11.40
N ASP A 20 -4.53 16.76 -11.89
CA ASP A 20 -5.47 16.00 -11.06
C ASP A 20 -4.73 15.17 -10.01
N ALA A 21 -4.84 15.58 -8.76
CA ALA A 21 -4.26 14.87 -7.61
C ALA A 21 -5.10 13.66 -7.21
N LEU A 22 -6.42 13.79 -7.31
CA LEU A 22 -7.37 12.72 -7.07
C LEU A 22 -8.35 12.59 -8.26
N LYS A 23 -8.78 11.37 -8.53
CA LYS A 23 -9.88 11.08 -9.45
C LYS A 23 -10.91 10.20 -8.78
N VAL A 24 -12.18 10.34 -9.19
CA VAL A 24 -13.23 9.38 -8.86
C VAL A 24 -13.63 8.66 -10.14
N LEU A 25 -13.56 7.34 -10.10
CA LEU A 25 -14.07 6.47 -11.15
C LEU A 25 -15.44 5.94 -10.74
N GLU A 26 -16.39 6.01 -11.66
CA GLU A 26 -17.62 5.21 -11.62
C GLU A 26 -17.33 3.88 -12.32
N CYS A 27 -17.56 2.78 -11.65
CA CYS A 27 -17.25 1.44 -12.13
C CYS A 27 -18.51 0.56 -12.11
N ASP A 28 -18.69 -0.23 -13.16
CA ASP A 28 -19.74 -1.23 -13.26
C ASP A 28 -19.17 -2.61 -12.87
N THR A 29 -19.73 -3.22 -11.83
CA THR A 29 -19.24 -4.50 -11.29
C THR A 29 -19.67 -5.71 -12.10
N GLU A 30 -20.56 -5.56 -13.08
CA GLU A 30 -21.03 -6.64 -13.96
C GLU A 30 -20.24 -6.70 -15.26
N THR A 31 -19.91 -5.54 -15.83
CA THR A 31 -19.22 -5.43 -17.12
C THR A 31 -17.75 -5.05 -17.00
N GLY A 32 -17.32 -4.48 -15.87
CA GLY A 32 -15.98 -3.92 -15.68
C GLY A 32 -15.79 -2.55 -16.33
N ALA A 33 -16.82 -1.97 -16.92
CA ALA A 33 -16.74 -0.62 -17.51
C ALA A 33 -16.42 0.40 -16.40
N ALA A 34 -15.53 1.34 -16.71
CA ALA A 34 -15.14 2.39 -15.77
C ALA A 34 -14.91 3.72 -16.50
N LYS A 35 -15.31 4.83 -15.86
CA LYS A 35 -15.11 6.20 -16.37
C LYS A 35 -14.79 7.17 -15.25
N VAL A 36 -14.05 8.22 -15.56
CA VAL A 36 -13.80 9.33 -14.62
C VAL A 36 -15.06 10.18 -14.49
N VAL A 37 -15.54 10.39 -13.26
CA VAL A 37 -16.70 11.23 -12.97
C VAL A 37 -16.34 12.47 -12.16
N GLN A 38 -15.17 12.52 -11.55
CA GLN A 38 -14.62 13.70 -10.89
C GLN A 38 -13.08 13.70 -10.98
N SER A 39 -12.50 14.88 -11.19
CA SER A 39 -11.08 15.17 -11.02
C SER A 39 -10.91 16.28 -9.99
N VAL A 40 -9.93 16.14 -9.10
CA VAL A 40 -9.59 17.12 -8.06
C VAL A 40 -8.15 17.56 -8.26
N ASN A 41 -7.94 18.86 -8.40
CA ASN A 41 -6.64 19.52 -8.48
C ASN A 41 -6.41 20.44 -7.26
N GLY A 42 -5.42 21.31 -7.29
CA GLY A 42 -5.13 22.28 -6.23
C GLY A 42 -4.23 21.76 -5.12
N CYS A 43 -3.72 20.53 -5.22
CA CYS A 43 -2.69 20.00 -4.34
C CYS A 43 -1.71 19.10 -5.11
N GLU A 44 -0.50 18.97 -4.60
CA GLU A 44 0.50 18.09 -5.19
C GLU A 44 0.49 16.71 -4.54
N GLY A 45 0.49 15.68 -5.38
CA GLY A 45 0.93 14.34 -5.04
C GLY A 45 0.22 13.66 -3.89
N THR A 46 -1.07 13.38 -4.02
CA THR A 46 -1.80 12.46 -3.13
C THR A 46 -1.27 11.03 -3.31
N THR A 47 -0.06 10.77 -2.78
CA THR A 47 0.66 9.52 -3.00
C THR A 47 -0.02 8.32 -2.35
N TYR A 48 -0.70 8.55 -1.25
CA TYR A 48 -1.51 7.58 -0.52
C TYR A 48 -2.60 8.28 0.27
N PHE A 49 -3.74 7.63 0.41
CA PHE A 49 -4.87 8.14 1.18
C PHE A 49 -5.62 7.02 1.90
N GLN A 50 -6.39 7.41 2.90
CA GLN A 50 -7.27 6.54 3.67
C GLN A 50 -8.65 7.21 3.83
N ILE A 51 -9.70 6.40 3.83
CA ILE A 51 -11.09 6.83 4.02
C ILE A 51 -11.53 6.33 5.39
N ASP A 52 -12.22 7.16 6.17
CA ASP A 52 -12.81 6.76 7.45
C ASP A 52 -13.96 5.76 7.24
N ARG A 53 -14.32 5.03 8.31
CA ARG A 53 -15.38 4.00 8.25
C ARG A 53 -16.75 4.57 7.90
N GLU A 54 -17.03 5.81 8.34
CA GLU A 54 -18.29 6.50 8.05
C GLU A 54 -18.33 7.08 6.65
N ARG A 55 -17.20 7.03 5.91
CA ARG A 55 -17.05 7.59 4.56
C ARG A 55 -17.38 9.08 4.48
N LYS A 56 -17.08 9.82 5.54
CA LYS A 56 -17.25 11.27 5.63
C LYS A 56 -16.00 12.04 5.24
N PHE A 57 -14.84 11.42 5.40
CA PHE A 57 -13.56 12.06 5.15
C PHE A 57 -12.57 11.13 4.45
N LEU A 58 -11.81 11.73 3.53
CA LEU A 58 -10.62 11.15 2.95
C LEU A 58 -9.41 11.89 3.53
N TYR A 59 -8.52 11.16 4.18
CA TYR A 59 -7.24 11.66 4.68
C TYR A 59 -6.15 11.37 3.68
N SER A 60 -5.27 12.33 3.39
CA SER A 60 -4.19 12.17 2.42
C SER A 60 -2.91 12.85 2.88
N ALA A 61 -1.80 12.42 2.30
CA ALA A 61 -0.55 13.16 2.32
C ALA A 61 -0.44 13.99 1.03
N VAL A 62 0.02 15.24 1.16
CA VAL A 62 0.27 16.13 0.03
C VAL A 62 1.65 16.78 0.15
N SER A 63 2.19 17.26 -0.98
CA SER A 63 3.44 18.00 -1.02
C SER A 63 3.16 19.52 -0.95
N GLU A 64 3.92 20.22 -0.14
CA GLU A 64 3.97 21.68 -0.08
C GLU A 64 5.43 22.12 -0.31
N GLY A 65 5.84 22.21 -1.56
CA GLY A 65 7.23 22.43 -1.93
C GLY A 65 8.14 21.29 -1.49
N LYS A 66 9.06 21.54 -0.54
CA LYS A 66 9.98 20.50 -0.01
C LYS A 66 9.43 19.78 1.22
N LYS A 67 8.33 20.25 1.78
CA LYS A 67 7.69 19.66 2.96
C LYS A 67 6.46 18.85 2.60
N GLY A 68 6.08 17.96 3.49
CA GLY A 68 4.82 17.25 3.43
C GLY A 68 3.77 17.88 4.32
N ALA A 69 2.51 17.62 4.02
CA ALA A 69 1.40 17.93 4.90
C ALA A 69 0.41 16.77 4.95
N ILE A 70 -0.30 16.67 6.07
CA ILE A 70 -1.47 15.82 6.21
C ILE A 70 -2.71 16.68 6.01
N VAL A 71 -3.58 16.24 5.12
CA VAL A 71 -4.83 16.91 4.78
C VAL A 71 -6.00 15.96 4.90
N ARG A 72 -7.21 16.50 5.02
CA ARG A 72 -8.44 15.75 4.82
C ARG A 72 -9.32 16.44 3.78
N PHE A 73 -10.06 15.66 3.04
CA PHE A 73 -11.11 16.12 2.13
C PHE A 73 -12.45 15.66 2.70
N ALA A 74 -13.46 16.53 2.65
CA ALA A 74 -14.84 16.13 2.93
C ALA A 74 -15.33 15.17 1.84
N LEU A 75 -16.11 14.17 2.21
CA LEU A 75 -16.78 13.26 1.27
C LEU A 75 -18.29 13.44 1.41
N ASP A 76 -18.96 13.60 0.26
CA ASP A 76 -20.43 13.57 0.15
C ASP A 76 -20.80 12.46 -0.84
N GLY A 77 -21.17 11.30 -0.31
CA GLY A 77 -21.31 10.07 -1.09
C GLY A 77 -19.99 9.73 -1.80
N HIS A 78 -19.97 9.82 -3.12
CA HIS A 78 -18.77 9.58 -3.93
C HIS A 78 -18.03 10.88 -4.33
N ARG A 79 -18.52 12.05 -3.94
CA ARG A 79 -17.92 13.33 -4.30
C ARG A 79 -16.87 13.75 -3.28
N ILE A 80 -15.70 14.11 -3.78
CA ILE A 80 -14.62 14.71 -3.00
C ILE A 80 -14.88 16.22 -2.97
N GLY A 81 -15.02 16.76 -1.76
CA GLY A 81 -15.29 18.17 -1.50
C GLY A 81 -14.04 18.94 -1.07
N GLU A 82 -14.24 19.89 -0.17
CA GLU A 82 -13.20 20.83 0.28
C GLU A 82 -12.05 20.14 1.01
N MET A 83 -10.83 20.63 0.77
CA MET A 83 -9.61 20.20 1.45
C MET A 83 -9.34 21.07 2.69
N THR A 84 -9.06 20.42 3.81
CA THR A 84 -8.61 21.06 5.05
C THR A 84 -7.22 20.54 5.40
N LYS A 85 -6.25 21.44 5.63
CA LYS A 85 -4.94 21.06 6.14
C LYS A 85 -5.03 20.75 7.63
N LEU A 86 -4.55 19.57 8.03
CA LEU A 86 -4.48 19.15 9.43
C LEU A 86 -3.12 19.49 10.06
N ALA A 87 -2.03 19.18 9.37
CA ALA A 87 -0.69 19.44 9.88
C ALA A 87 0.33 19.61 8.75
N GLU A 88 1.25 20.55 8.92
CA GLU A 88 2.50 20.63 8.16
C GLU A 88 3.53 19.72 8.85
N LEU A 89 4.30 18.98 8.05
CA LEU A 89 5.30 18.06 8.57
C LEU A 89 6.70 18.71 8.54
N PRO A 90 7.57 18.38 9.51
CA PRO A 90 8.95 18.87 9.51
C PRO A 90 9.86 18.17 8.48
N CYS A 91 9.28 17.31 7.63
CA CYS A 91 9.96 16.46 6.65
C CYS A 91 9.17 16.41 5.34
N GLU A 92 9.65 15.59 4.39
CA GLU A 92 9.04 15.47 3.06
C GLU A 92 7.67 14.78 3.12
N THR A 93 7.01 14.72 1.98
CA THR A 93 5.70 14.09 1.82
C THR A 93 5.72 12.61 2.20
N PRO A 94 4.81 12.17 3.07
CA PRO A 94 4.62 10.76 3.36
C PRO A 94 4.32 9.95 2.11
N CYS A 95 4.89 8.77 2.03
CA CYS A 95 4.59 7.81 0.97
C CYS A 95 3.44 6.86 1.34
N HIS A 96 3.03 6.84 2.60
CA HIS A 96 1.93 6.04 3.10
C HIS A 96 1.27 6.71 4.31
N ILE A 97 -0.04 6.58 4.41
CA ILE A 97 -0.82 6.93 5.59
C ILE A 97 -1.80 5.80 5.95
N SER A 98 -2.19 5.74 7.21
CA SER A 98 -3.25 4.87 7.73
C SER A 98 -3.98 5.56 8.88
N LEU A 99 -5.20 5.13 9.17
CA LEU A 99 -5.91 5.55 10.38
C LEU A 99 -5.65 4.56 11.52
N THR A 100 -5.55 5.06 12.75
CA THR A 100 -5.56 4.18 13.93
C THR A 100 -6.85 3.35 13.97
N PRO A 101 -6.86 2.17 14.60
CA PRO A 101 -8.07 1.35 14.67
C PRO A 101 -9.30 2.05 15.30
N ASP A 102 -9.10 3.03 16.17
CA ASP A 102 -10.16 3.89 16.74
C ASP A 102 -10.45 5.15 15.91
N GLU A 103 -9.77 5.30 14.77
CA GLU A 103 -9.88 6.43 13.85
C GLU A 103 -9.67 7.83 14.46
N LYS A 104 -8.93 7.91 15.57
CA LYS A 104 -8.64 9.19 16.22
C LYS A 104 -7.35 9.85 15.75
N ARG A 105 -6.49 9.11 15.06
CA ARG A 105 -5.22 9.62 14.55
C ARG A 105 -4.95 9.14 13.12
N VAL A 106 -4.26 9.98 12.36
CA VAL A 106 -3.63 9.63 11.08
C VAL A 106 -2.18 9.28 11.35
N ALA A 107 -1.79 8.04 11.05
CA ALA A 107 -0.40 7.59 11.07
C ALA A 107 0.22 7.73 9.68
N PHE A 108 1.51 8.03 9.61
CA PHE A 108 2.21 8.26 8.34
C PHE A 108 3.65 7.74 8.35
N ALA A 109 4.14 7.40 7.16
CA ALA A 109 5.52 7.00 6.91
C ALA A 109 6.15 7.89 5.84
N VAL A 110 7.33 8.47 6.12
CA VAL A 110 8.09 9.34 5.22
C VAL A 110 9.35 8.60 4.76
N TYR A 111 9.37 8.26 3.48
CA TYR A 111 10.39 7.37 2.93
C TYR A 111 11.80 7.96 3.02
N TRP A 112 11.99 9.17 2.45
CA TRP A 112 13.34 9.72 2.27
C TRP A 112 14.01 10.13 3.57
N SER A 113 13.27 10.62 4.55
CA SER A 113 13.82 10.98 5.86
C SER A 113 13.86 9.83 6.86
N GLY A 114 13.21 8.69 6.56
CA GLY A 114 13.11 7.57 7.50
C GLY A 114 12.29 7.91 8.74
N VAL A 115 11.29 8.79 8.59
CA VAL A 115 10.43 9.27 9.68
C VAL A 115 9.08 8.55 9.64
N ALA A 116 8.57 8.20 10.80
CA ALA A 116 7.19 7.82 11.00
C ALA A 116 6.54 8.75 12.04
N GLY A 117 5.23 8.88 12.02
CA GLY A 117 4.54 9.73 12.98
C GLY A 117 3.04 9.53 12.98
N THR A 118 2.39 10.28 13.87
CA THR A 118 0.93 10.36 13.96
C THR A 118 0.49 11.78 14.26
N VAL A 119 -0.72 12.12 13.83
CA VAL A 119 -1.40 13.38 14.16
C VAL A 119 -2.88 13.11 14.42
N GLY A 120 -3.50 13.87 15.32
CA GLY A 120 -4.95 13.78 15.54
C GLY A 120 -5.75 14.06 14.27
N ILE A 121 -6.91 13.46 14.11
CA ILE A 121 -7.80 13.73 12.96
C ILE A 121 -8.32 15.18 12.92
N ASP A 122 -8.17 15.91 14.02
CA ASP A 122 -8.44 17.34 14.16
C ASP A 122 -7.20 18.23 13.90
N GLY A 123 -6.05 17.61 13.61
CA GLY A 123 -4.77 18.29 13.40
C GLY A 123 -3.94 18.49 14.68
N SER A 124 -4.42 18.08 15.82
CA SER A 124 -3.72 18.21 17.10
C SER A 124 -2.62 17.18 17.30
N ASP A 125 -1.73 17.44 18.24
CA ASP A 125 -0.77 16.49 18.81
C ASP A 125 0.05 15.74 17.76
N LEU A 126 0.68 16.47 16.83
CA LEU A 126 1.63 15.91 15.88
C LEU A 126 2.84 15.32 16.62
N LYS A 127 3.10 14.05 16.39
CA LYS A 127 4.25 13.32 16.92
C LYS A 127 5.02 12.65 15.78
N THR A 128 6.34 12.69 15.88
CA THR A 128 7.23 12.05 14.90
C THR A 128 8.33 11.25 15.59
N PHE A 129 8.83 10.25 14.90
CA PHE A 129 9.96 9.46 15.31
C PHE A 129 10.85 9.17 14.09
N THR A 130 12.15 9.42 14.21
CA THR A 130 13.13 9.03 13.19
C THR A 130 13.56 7.59 13.45
N LEU A 131 13.40 6.72 12.47
CA LEU A 131 13.80 5.32 12.57
C LEU A 131 15.31 5.21 12.77
N PRO A 132 15.79 4.26 13.59
CA PRO A 132 17.21 4.06 13.77
C PRO A 132 17.89 3.53 12.50
N ASN A 133 19.09 3.99 12.23
CA ASN A 133 19.92 3.49 11.13
C ASN A 133 20.78 2.31 11.60
N ASP A 134 20.12 1.28 12.15
CA ASP A 134 20.75 0.11 12.72
C ASP A 134 20.69 -1.06 11.74
N ASP A 135 21.84 -1.71 11.46
CA ASP A 135 21.90 -2.97 10.75
C ASP A 135 21.20 -2.91 9.36
N MET A 136 21.64 -1.97 8.52
CA MET A 136 21.12 -1.79 7.16
C MET A 136 21.19 -3.09 6.33
N GLY A 137 20.30 -3.18 5.33
CA GLY A 137 20.30 -4.29 4.38
C GLY A 137 21.49 -4.29 3.44
N ASP A 138 21.58 -5.30 2.59
CA ASP A 138 22.76 -5.55 1.75
C ASP A 138 22.78 -4.75 0.44
N ASN A 139 21.65 -4.16 0.03
CA ASN A 139 21.60 -3.36 -1.19
C ASN A 139 22.14 -1.95 -0.95
N LYS A 140 23.41 -1.74 -1.24
CA LYS A 140 24.11 -0.46 -0.99
C LYS A 140 23.49 0.74 -1.70
N LYS A 141 22.78 0.56 -2.81
CA LYS A 141 22.10 1.65 -3.54
C LYS A 141 20.72 1.99 -2.98
N ARG A 142 20.08 1.07 -2.26
CA ARG A 142 18.70 1.21 -1.81
C ARG A 142 18.51 1.10 -0.30
N GLN A 143 19.56 0.73 0.44
CA GLN A 143 19.52 0.48 1.88
C GLN A 143 20.68 1.18 2.62
N GLN A 144 20.91 2.49 2.27
CA GLN A 144 21.97 3.29 2.91
C GLN A 144 21.57 3.85 4.27
N LYS A 145 20.28 3.85 4.59
CA LYS A 145 19.67 4.31 5.83
C LYS A 145 18.28 3.70 6.00
N ALA A 146 17.62 3.98 7.11
CA ALA A 146 16.19 3.65 7.29
C ALA A 146 15.32 4.36 6.25
N PHE A 147 14.34 3.61 5.70
CA PHE A 147 13.38 4.09 4.71
C PHE A 147 11.97 3.63 5.13
N ALA A 148 11.27 4.45 5.92
CA ALA A 148 9.90 4.16 6.35
C ALA A 148 8.95 4.13 5.14
N HIS A 149 8.32 2.98 4.90
CA HIS A 149 7.50 2.82 3.68
C HIS A 149 6.01 2.64 3.93
N GLN A 150 5.62 2.04 5.04
CA GLN A 150 4.23 1.83 5.40
C GLN A 150 4.03 1.93 6.91
N THR A 151 2.88 2.46 7.32
CA THR A 151 2.30 2.26 8.65
C THR A 151 1.11 1.31 8.57
N PHE A 152 0.96 0.41 9.54
CA PHE A 152 -0.19 -0.49 9.70
C PHE A 152 -0.43 -0.74 11.19
N PHE A 153 -1.52 -1.43 11.55
CA PHE A 153 -1.85 -1.65 12.96
C PHE A 153 -2.01 -3.12 13.29
N LEU A 154 -1.39 -3.52 14.40
CA LEU A 154 -1.57 -4.80 15.05
C LEU A 154 -2.55 -4.59 16.21
N ASP A 155 -3.78 -5.05 16.06
CA ASP A 155 -4.84 -4.95 17.08
C ASP A 155 -5.52 -6.31 17.29
N PRO A 156 -4.80 -7.32 17.86
CA PRO A 156 -5.30 -8.68 17.99
C PRO A 156 -6.48 -8.81 18.96
N LYS A 157 -6.70 -7.80 19.79
CA LYS A 157 -7.81 -7.78 20.75
C LYS A 157 -8.98 -6.91 20.31
N GLY A 158 -8.85 -6.19 19.20
CA GLY A 158 -9.89 -5.28 18.70
C GLY A 158 -10.23 -4.16 19.69
N VAL A 159 -9.26 -3.76 20.52
CA VAL A 159 -9.47 -2.74 21.57
C VAL A 159 -9.35 -1.30 21.07
N GLY A 160 -9.09 -1.14 19.76
CA GLY A 160 -9.15 0.16 19.09
C GLY A 160 -7.88 1.02 19.18
N ARG A 161 -6.87 0.64 19.95
CA ARG A 161 -5.60 1.36 20.00
C ARG A 161 -4.54 0.72 19.11
N GLY A 162 -4.30 -0.57 19.29
CA GLY A 162 -3.32 -1.34 18.53
C GLY A 162 -1.89 -0.83 18.65
N GLU A 163 -0.94 -1.64 18.20
CA GLU A 163 0.45 -1.23 18.01
C GLU A 163 0.66 -0.79 16.56
N MET A 164 1.29 0.35 16.35
CA MET A 164 1.62 0.83 15.01
C MET A 164 2.88 0.14 14.50
N GLY A 165 2.75 -0.71 13.48
CA GLY A 165 3.87 -1.25 12.73
C GLY A 165 4.36 -0.25 11.68
N VAL A 166 5.67 -0.04 11.60
CA VAL A 166 6.35 0.77 10.59
C VAL A 166 7.28 -0.11 9.79
N VAL A 167 6.99 -0.29 8.51
CA VAL A 167 7.83 -1.08 7.60
C VAL A 167 9.01 -0.26 7.13
N ASP A 168 10.21 -0.76 7.39
CA ASP A 168 11.49 -0.13 7.06
C ASP A 168 12.22 -0.92 5.98
N LEU A 169 12.21 -0.40 4.75
CA LEU A 169 12.89 -1.00 3.61
C LEU A 169 14.42 -0.99 3.79
N GLY A 170 14.95 0.06 4.41
CA GLY A 170 16.39 0.28 4.51
C GLY A 170 17.09 -0.69 5.46
N CYS A 171 16.46 -1.01 6.59
CA CYS A 171 17.02 -1.87 7.62
C CYS A 171 16.47 -3.30 7.60
N ASP A 172 15.71 -3.69 6.59
CA ASP A 172 15.05 -5.01 6.50
C ASP A 172 14.24 -5.33 7.78
N ARG A 173 13.40 -4.35 8.24
CA ARG A 173 12.69 -4.48 9.51
C ARG A 173 11.25 -4.00 9.45
N VAL A 174 10.48 -4.45 10.45
CA VAL A 174 9.25 -3.77 10.87
C VAL A 174 9.42 -3.41 12.34
N TRP A 175 9.32 -2.12 12.62
CA TRP A 175 9.37 -1.56 13.96
C TRP A 175 7.96 -1.37 14.51
N PHE A 176 7.78 -1.49 15.82
CA PHE A 176 6.48 -1.27 16.44
C PHE A 176 6.53 -0.15 17.47
N PHE A 177 5.46 0.65 17.52
CA PHE A 177 5.33 1.84 18.34
C PHE A 177 3.92 1.92 18.96
N ASP A 178 3.81 2.53 20.12
CA ASP A 178 2.54 3.06 20.58
C ASP A 178 2.16 4.27 19.70
N PRO A 179 0.99 4.29 19.05
CA PRO A 179 0.62 5.35 18.12
C PRO A 179 0.28 6.69 18.80
N TYR A 180 0.13 6.73 20.11
CA TYR A 180 -0.20 7.93 20.88
C TYR A 180 1.02 8.57 21.53
N THR A 181 1.99 7.78 21.98
CA THR A 181 3.22 8.28 22.59
C THR A 181 4.41 8.29 21.65
N MET A 182 4.38 7.50 20.57
CA MET A 182 5.50 7.18 19.69
C MET A 182 6.66 6.49 20.43
N GLU A 183 6.38 5.89 21.59
CA GLU A 183 7.36 5.02 22.26
C GLU A 183 7.52 3.72 21.50
N ARG A 184 8.78 3.36 21.23
CA ARG A 184 9.12 2.13 20.52
C ARG A 184 8.92 0.91 21.42
N ARG A 185 8.23 -0.10 20.90
CA ARG A 185 8.14 -1.44 21.52
C ARG A 185 9.45 -2.20 21.21
N LYS A 186 10.34 -2.22 22.21
CA LYS A 186 11.67 -2.87 22.06
C LYS A 186 11.58 -4.40 22.01
N ASP A 187 10.55 -4.95 22.59
CA ASP A 187 10.22 -6.38 22.65
C ASP A 187 9.56 -6.92 21.38
N LEU A 188 9.14 -6.04 20.46
CA LEU A 188 8.42 -6.42 19.26
C LEU A 188 9.14 -5.88 17.99
N CYS A 189 9.52 -6.79 17.11
CA CYS A 189 10.18 -6.45 15.84
C CYS A 189 10.07 -7.62 14.87
N ILE A 190 9.89 -7.34 13.57
CA ILE A 190 10.08 -8.32 12.51
C ILE A 190 11.43 -8.03 11.84
N LYS A 191 12.25 -9.06 11.69
CA LYS A 191 13.48 -9.02 10.90
C LYS A 191 13.25 -9.78 9.60
N ALA A 192 13.26 -9.08 8.47
CA ALA A 192 13.28 -9.69 7.15
C ALA A 192 14.70 -10.16 6.81
N ALA A 193 14.84 -10.98 5.79
CA ALA A 193 16.17 -11.37 5.33
C ALA A 193 16.92 -10.18 4.72
N LYS A 194 18.23 -10.17 4.88
CA LYS A 194 19.10 -9.10 4.36
C LYS A 194 18.89 -8.89 2.86
N GLY A 195 18.69 -7.66 2.45
CA GLY A 195 18.46 -7.28 1.07
C GLY A 195 17.03 -7.53 0.56
N ASP A 196 16.10 -7.97 1.39
CA ASP A 196 14.70 -8.15 1.01
C ASP A 196 13.98 -6.81 0.79
N GLY A 197 14.31 -5.77 1.55
CA GLY A 197 13.71 -4.45 1.45
C GLY A 197 12.19 -4.50 1.59
N PRO A 198 11.65 -4.78 2.78
CA PRO A 198 10.21 -4.88 2.99
C PRO A 198 9.51 -3.56 2.67
N ARG A 199 8.31 -3.66 2.12
CA ARG A 199 7.59 -2.48 1.62
C ARG A 199 6.21 -2.31 2.22
N HIS A 200 5.34 -3.30 2.09
CA HIS A 200 3.99 -3.32 2.62
C HIS A 200 3.70 -4.62 3.37
N ALA A 201 2.97 -4.49 4.45
CA ALA A 201 2.47 -5.59 5.28
C ALA A 201 0.95 -5.72 5.12
N LEU A 202 0.45 -6.93 5.22
CA LEU A 202 -0.96 -7.26 5.17
C LEU A 202 -1.26 -8.38 6.15
N PHE A 203 -2.18 -8.18 7.09
CA PHE A 203 -2.72 -9.27 7.88
C PHE A 203 -3.73 -10.09 7.06
N LEU A 204 -3.65 -11.41 7.18
CA LEU A 204 -4.65 -12.28 6.60
C LEU A 204 -6.02 -12.02 7.25
N PRO A 205 -7.06 -11.68 6.48
CA PRO A 205 -8.41 -11.52 7.00
C PRO A 205 -8.86 -12.73 7.82
N ARG A 206 -9.60 -12.47 8.91
CA ARG A 206 -10.15 -13.51 9.82
C ARG A 206 -9.09 -14.39 10.52
N SER A 207 -7.82 -13.97 10.53
CA SER A 207 -6.75 -14.64 11.28
C SER A 207 -6.54 -14.04 12.67
N ASP A 208 -7.36 -13.07 13.10
CA ASP A 208 -7.18 -12.31 14.35
C ASP A 208 -5.76 -11.74 14.49
N ASN A 209 -5.21 -11.23 13.37
CA ASN A 209 -3.83 -10.76 13.25
C ASN A 209 -2.75 -11.83 13.52
N LYS A 210 -3.09 -13.12 13.43
CA LYS A 210 -2.14 -14.22 13.66
C LYS A 210 -1.24 -14.52 12.47
N VAL A 211 -1.60 -14.08 11.27
CA VAL A 211 -0.82 -14.29 10.05
C VAL A 211 -0.59 -12.96 9.35
N LEU A 212 0.69 -12.62 9.16
CA LEU A 212 1.13 -11.42 8.45
C LEU A 212 1.89 -11.80 7.18
N TYR A 213 1.57 -11.14 6.09
CA TYR A 213 2.32 -11.18 4.84
C TYR A 213 3.09 -9.87 4.66
N LEU A 214 4.36 -9.97 4.30
CA LEU A 214 5.25 -8.84 4.09
C LEU A 214 5.80 -8.90 2.68
N VAL A 215 5.37 -7.97 1.80
CA VAL A 215 5.91 -7.88 0.45
C VAL A 215 7.26 -7.20 0.47
N ASN A 216 8.24 -7.84 -0.12
CA ASN A 216 9.64 -7.40 -0.16
C ASN A 216 9.94 -6.73 -1.50
N GLU A 217 10.13 -5.40 -1.49
CA GLU A 217 10.36 -4.62 -2.72
C GLU A 217 11.60 -5.08 -3.47
N LEU A 218 12.72 -5.20 -2.74
CA LEU A 218 14.01 -5.52 -3.34
C LEU A 218 14.15 -7.02 -3.60
N GLY A 219 13.56 -7.84 -2.73
CA GLY A 219 13.53 -9.30 -2.85
C GLY A 219 12.59 -9.83 -3.94
N SER A 220 11.62 -9.02 -4.42
CA SER A 220 10.51 -9.46 -5.29
C SER A 220 9.87 -10.76 -4.79
N SER A 221 9.51 -10.76 -3.51
CA SER A 221 8.97 -11.92 -2.79
C SER A 221 7.94 -11.51 -1.74
N VAL A 222 7.20 -12.48 -1.23
CA VAL A 222 6.30 -12.33 -0.09
C VAL A 222 6.78 -13.23 1.05
N SER A 223 7.16 -12.64 2.18
CA SER A 223 7.46 -13.34 3.43
C SER A 223 6.18 -13.55 4.24
N GLN A 224 6.08 -14.66 4.94
CA GLN A 224 4.91 -15.09 5.70
C GLN A 224 5.32 -15.27 7.16
N TYR A 225 4.60 -14.63 8.08
CA TYR A 225 4.88 -14.67 9.50
C TYR A 225 3.66 -15.13 10.29
N ALA A 226 3.89 -15.99 11.29
CA ALA A 226 2.92 -16.28 12.33
C ALA A 226 3.16 -15.34 13.52
N PHE A 227 2.09 -14.87 14.16
CA PHE A 227 2.13 -14.09 15.39
C PHE A 227 1.44 -14.87 16.51
N ASP A 228 2.15 -15.12 17.60
CA ASP A 228 1.67 -15.89 18.75
C ASP A 228 1.08 -15.02 19.89
N GLY A 229 1.04 -13.70 19.68
CA GLY A 229 0.63 -12.72 20.68
C GLY A 229 1.80 -11.96 21.31
N ALA A 230 3.05 -12.42 21.09
CA ALA A 230 4.27 -11.82 21.60
C ALA A 230 5.34 -11.63 20.52
N THR A 231 5.49 -12.61 19.61
CA THR A 231 6.57 -12.63 18.63
C THR A 231 6.07 -13.01 17.23
N PHE A 232 6.79 -12.53 16.22
CA PHE A 232 6.58 -12.92 14.82
C PHE A 232 7.60 -13.98 14.42
N THR A 233 7.12 -15.13 13.96
CA THR A 233 7.95 -16.23 13.47
C THR A 233 7.81 -16.38 11.96
N LEU A 234 8.92 -16.39 11.22
CA LEU A 234 8.93 -16.60 9.78
C LEU A 234 8.46 -18.03 9.46
N MET A 235 7.38 -18.17 8.70
CA MET A 235 6.83 -19.44 8.23
C MET A 235 7.34 -19.84 6.84
N GLY A 236 7.73 -18.86 6.03
CA GLY A 236 8.20 -19.07 4.66
C GLY A 236 8.32 -17.79 3.87
N LYS A 237 8.93 -17.92 2.68
CA LYS A 237 9.06 -16.84 1.70
C LYS A 237 8.82 -17.40 0.30
N THR A 238 8.00 -16.73 -0.51
CA THR A 238 7.63 -17.17 -1.86
C THR A 238 7.96 -16.09 -2.88
N SER A 239 8.61 -16.49 -3.99
CA SER A 239 8.95 -15.58 -5.10
C SER A 239 7.69 -15.05 -5.79
N MET A 240 7.79 -13.83 -6.35
CA MET A 240 6.81 -13.21 -7.24
C MET A 240 7.21 -13.35 -8.72
N LEU A 241 8.33 -13.99 -9.00
CA LEU A 241 8.94 -14.09 -10.32
C LEU A 241 9.01 -15.55 -10.76
N PRO A 242 9.00 -15.81 -12.07
CA PRO A 242 9.21 -17.16 -12.61
C PRO A 242 10.57 -17.71 -12.15
N GLY A 243 10.65 -19.04 -12.09
CA GLY A 243 11.92 -19.71 -11.79
C GLY A 243 13.02 -19.28 -12.78
N GLY A 244 14.21 -19.00 -12.27
CA GLY A 244 15.38 -18.60 -13.06
C GLY A 244 15.37 -17.13 -13.53
N PHE A 245 14.35 -16.34 -13.21
CA PHE A 245 14.35 -14.92 -13.59
C PHE A 245 15.44 -14.14 -12.87
N ASN A 246 16.33 -13.51 -13.65
CA ASN A 246 17.37 -12.63 -13.09
C ASN A 246 16.75 -11.26 -12.78
N ARG A 247 16.69 -10.89 -11.52
CA ARG A 247 16.16 -9.59 -11.06
C ARG A 247 17.17 -8.44 -11.15
N TRP A 248 18.42 -8.73 -11.45
CA TRP A 248 19.49 -7.75 -11.57
C TRP A 248 19.66 -7.31 -13.01
N ALA A 249 20.00 -6.05 -13.23
CA ALA A 249 20.45 -5.55 -14.53
C ALA A 249 21.85 -6.14 -14.87
N GLU A 250 22.30 -5.92 -16.09
CA GLU A 250 23.61 -6.41 -16.56
C GLU A 250 24.78 -5.88 -15.71
N ASP A 251 24.62 -4.69 -15.09
CA ASP A 251 25.60 -4.10 -14.18
C ASP A 251 25.72 -4.83 -12.83
N GLY A 252 24.83 -5.79 -12.54
CA GLY A 252 24.77 -6.53 -11.29
C GLY A 252 24.37 -5.72 -10.06
N GLU A 253 24.12 -4.42 -10.21
CA GLU A 253 23.86 -3.49 -9.10
C GLU A 253 22.44 -2.94 -9.07
N ASN A 254 21.83 -2.73 -10.24
CA ASN A 254 20.49 -2.23 -10.34
C ASN A 254 19.45 -3.35 -10.43
N LEU A 255 18.32 -3.17 -9.75
CA LEU A 255 17.20 -4.09 -9.84
C LEU A 255 16.31 -3.69 -11.02
N VAL A 256 16.09 -4.62 -11.96
CA VAL A 256 15.16 -4.46 -13.07
C VAL A 256 13.71 -4.68 -12.66
N THR A 257 13.48 -5.25 -11.47
CA THR A 257 12.15 -5.56 -10.94
C THR A 257 12.05 -5.23 -9.45
N LYS A 258 10.87 -4.76 -9.02
CA LYS A 258 10.60 -4.34 -7.63
C LYS A 258 9.16 -4.65 -7.28
N ALA A 259 8.92 -5.37 -6.20
CA ALA A 259 7.56 -5.57 -5.69
C ALA A 259 6.90 -4.24 -5.28
N ALA A 260 5.57 -4.18 -5.25
CA ALA A 260 4.86 -2.97 -4.86
C ALA A 260 3.71 -3.22 -3.88
N ALA A 261 2.49 -3.41 -4.35
CA ALA A 261 1.32 -3.60 -3.51
C ALA A 261 1.10 -5.06 -3.16
N ILE A 262 0.42 -5.30 -2.05
CA ILE A 262 -0.08 -6.61 -1.64
C ILE A 262 -1.54 -6.46 -1.20
N LYS A 263 -2.41 -7.34 -1.68
CA LYS A 263 -3.84 -7.39 -1.39
C LYS A 263 -4.30 -8.82 -1.20
N THR A 264 -5.52 -9.00 -0.73
CA THR A 264 -6.14 -10.32 -0.60
C THR A 264 -7.59 -10.25 -1.02
N THR A 265 -8.16 -11.40 -1.44
CA THR A 265 -9.61 -11.55 -1.58
C THR A 265 -10.29 -11.40 -0.22
N ALA A 266 -11.56 -10.98 -0.19
CA ALA A 266 -12.32 -10.73 1.03
C ALA A 266 -12.45 -11.96 1.94
N ASP A 267 -12.43 -13.17 1.36
CA ASP A 267 -12.44 -14.43 2.09
C ASP A 267 -11.03 -14.88 2.56
N GLY A 268 -9.98 -14.16 2.17
CA GLY A 268 -8.60 -14.46 2.53
C GLY A 268 -7.99 -15.68 1.84
N LYS A 269 -8.62 -16.23 0.81
CA LYS A 269 -8.13 -17.46 0.15
C LYS A 269 -7.06 -17.21 -0.91
N ILE A 270 -6.98 -16.00 -1.45
CA ILE A 270 -5.98 -15.62 -2.45
C ILE A 270 -5.28 -14.35 -1.98
N VAL A 271 -3.97 -14.39 -1.96
CA VAL A 271 -3.11 -13.21 -1.80
C VAL A 271 -2.56 -12.83 -3.16
N MET A 272 -2.51 -11.54 -3.44
CA MET A 272 -2.05 -10.97 -4.70
C MET A 272 -0.97 -9.94 -4.43
N ALA A 273 0.09 -9.92 -5.23
CA ALA A 273 1.14 -8.92 -5.10
C ALA A 273 1.63 -8.43 -6.46
N SER A 274 1.73 -7.10 -6.64
CA SER A 274 2.18 -6.50 -7.89
C SER A 274 3.70 -6.36 -7.96
N ASN A 275 4.26 -6.52 -9.16
CA ASN A 275 5.68 -6.40 -9.43
C ASN A 275 5.92 -5.39 -10.56
N ARG A 276 6.73 -4.38 -10.29
CA ARG A 276 7.14 -3.32 -11.22
C ARG A 276 8.42 -3.71 -11.96
N GLY A 277 8.44 -3.55 -13.27
CA GLY A 277 9.55 -3.93 -14.14
C GLY A 277 9.34 -5.32 -14.76
N TYR A 278 8.96 -6.34 -14.00
CA TYR A 278 8.38 -7.54 -14.58
C TYR A 278 6.92 -7.33 -15.00
N ASP A 279 6.28 -6.27 -14.50
CA ASP A 279 4.92 -5.79 -14.84
C ASP A 279 3.88 -6.91 -14.77
N SER A 280 3.65 -7.39 -13.56
CA SER A 280 2.79 -8.54 -13.31
C SER A 280 2.09 -8.46 -11.95
N ILE A 281 1.09 -9.31 -11.75
CA ILE A 281 0.53 -9.65 -10.44
C ILE A 281 0.77 -11.14 -10.21
N ALA A 282 1.41 -11.46 -9.09
CA ALA A 282 1.56 -12.82 -8.60
C ALA A 282 0.37 -13.17 -7.71
N PHE A 283 -0.21 -14.34 -7.93
CA PHE A 283 -1.35 -14.88 -7.20
C PHE A 283 -0.93 -16.08 -6.37
N TYR A 284 -1.29 -16.07 -5.10
CA TYR A 284 -0.98 -17.14 -4.17
C TYR A 284 -2.26 -17.68 -3.54
N GLU A 285 -2.41 -19.01 -3.55
CA GLU A 285 -3.38 -19.71 -2.74
C GLU A 285 -2.93 -19.71 -1.27
N VAL A 286 -3.86 -19.38 -0.39
CA VAL A 286 -3.65 -19.46 1.06
C VAL A 286 -4.01 -20.85 1.56
N GLY A 287 -3.01 -21.61 1.91
CA GLY A 287 -3.16 -22.95 2.45
C GLY A 287 -3.30 -22.98 3.97
N THR A 288 -3.13 -24.15 4.55
CA THR A 288 -3.21 -24.39 5.98
C THR A 288 -2.23 -23.47 6.74
N LEU A 289 -2.69 -22.92 7.85
CA LEU A 289 -1.93 -21.97 8.70
C LEU A 289 -1.46 -20.71 7.97
N GLY A 290 -2.08 -20.36 6.84
CA GLY A 290 -1.73 -19.16 6.08
C GLY A 290 -0.49 -19.30 5.18
N LYS A 291 0.00 -20.52 4.92
CA LYS A 291 1.12 -20.74 4.00
C LYS A 291 0.73 -20.41 2.57
N LEU A 292 1.58 -19.66 1.88
CA LEU A 292 1.34 -19.26 0.49
C LEU A 292 1.91 -20.29 -0.50
N LYS A 293 1.09 -20.64 -1.50
CA LYS A 293 1.50 -21.42 -2.66
C LYS A 293 1.26 -20.60 -3.92
N LEU A 294 2.33 -20.30 -4.68
CA LEU A 294 2.21 -19.58 -5.96
C LEU A 294 1.32 -20.38 -6.91
N ARG A 295 0.29 -19.73 -7.44
CA ARG A 295 -0.67 -20.29 -8.41
C ARG A 295 -0.36 -19.82 -9.81
N ASN A 296 -0.17 -18.51 -9.98
CA ASN A 296 0.08 -17.90 -11.28
C ASN A 296 0.79 -16.56 -11.14
N ILE A 297 1.42 -16.13 -12.23
CA ILE A 297 2.00 -14.80 -12.40
C ILE A 297 1.40 -14.22 -13.69
N ALA A 298 0.38 -13.38 -13.54
CA ALA A 298 -0.30 -12.75 -14.67
C ALA A 298 0.48 -11.52 -15.14
N LYS A 299 0.92 -11.51 -16.38
CA LYS A 299 1.53 -10.34 -17.04
C LYS A 299 0.47 -9.29 -17.32
N LEU A 300 0.85 -8.03 -17.19
CA LEU A 300 -0.01 -6.87 -17.44
C LEU A 300 0.41 -6.16 -18.73
N ARG A 301 -0.53 -5.46 -19.38
CA ARG A 301 -0.23 -4.68 -20.60
C ARG A 301 0.51 -3.39 -20.32
N GLY A 302 0.12 -2.69 -19.23
CA GLY A 302 0.73 -1.44 -18.82
C GLY A 302 2.01 -1.65 -18.01
N LYS A 303 2.75 -0.56 -17.81
CA LYS A 303 4.06 -0.59 -17.17
C LYS A 303 4.05 -0.02 -15.75
N PHE A 304 4.80 -0.69 -14.87
CA PHE A 304 5.05 -0.27 -13.50
C PHE A 304 3.77 -0.28 -12.64
N PRO A 305 3.10 -1.43 -12.45
CA PRO A 305 1.89 -1.58 -11.64
C PRO A 305 2.23 -1.31 -10.18
N ARG A 306 1.93 -0.09 -9.71
CA ARG A 306 2.32 0.34 -8.36
C ARG A 306 1.29 -0.01 -7.30
N ASP A 307 0.02 0.07 -7.63
CA ASP A 307 -1.10 -0.36 -6.81
C ASP A 307 -2.23 -0.92 -7.66
N PHE A 308 -3.08 -1.70 -7.04
CA PHE A 308 -4.27 -2.28 -7.64
C PHE A 308 -5.32 -2.51 -6.55
N GLU A 309 -6.59 -2.65 -6.95
CA GLU A 309 -7.67 -2.96 -6.02
C GLU A 309 -8.72 -3.85 -6.70
N LEU A 310 -9.27 -4.83 -5.97
CA LEU A 310 -10.40 -5.61 -6.44
C LEU A 310 -11.68 -4.78 -6.35
N MET A 311 -12.48 -4.80 -7.40
CA MET A 311 -13.84 -4.25 -7.35
C MET A 311 -14.70 -5.06 -6.36
N PRO A 312 -15.66 -4.44 -5.68
CA PRO A 312 -16.67 -5.18 -4.93
C PRO A 312 -17.28 -6.30 -5.79
N GLY A 313 -17.35 -7.52 -5.23
CA GLY A 313 -17.74 -8.71 -5.99
C GLY A 313 -16.58 -9.48 -6.62
N GLU A 314 -15.40 -8.91 -6.64
CA GLU A 314 -14.12 -9.54 -7.01
C GLU A 314 -14.09 -10.18 -8.42
N ARG A 315 -14.97 -9.73 -9.33
CA ARG A 315 -14.96 -10.13 -10.74
C ARG A 315 -13.98 -9.32 -11.57
N PHE A 316 -13.66 -8.11 -11.12
CA PHE A 316 -12.76 -7.18 -11.80
C PHE A 316 -11.74 -6.61 -10.83
N MET A 317 -10.62 -6.17 -11.40
CA MET A 317 -9.52 -5.52 -10.72
C MET A 317 -9.13 -4.24 -11.44
N VAL A 318 -9.00 -3.12 -10.72
CA VAL A 318 -8.39 -1.90 -11.26
C VAL A 318 -6.91 -1.90 -10.96
N VAL A 319 -6.07 -1.58 -11.94
CA VAL A 319 -4.61 -1.55 -11.81
C VAL A 319 -4.07 -0.22 -12.29
N GLY A 320 -3.24 0.43 -11.46
CA GLY A 320 -2.56 1.67 -11.82
C GLY A 320 -1.17 1.44 -12.40
N HIS A 321 -1.01 1.76 -13.67
CA HIS A 321 0.26 1.67 -14.40
C HIS A 321 1.00 3.00 -14.37
N LYS A 322 1.83 3.20 -13.35
CA LYS A 322 2.48 4.49 -13.09
C LYS A 322 3.29 5.04 -14.27
N MET A 323 4.00 4.18 -15.01
CA MET A 323 4.88 4.60 -16.11
C MET A 323 4.15 4.69 -17.46
N SER A 324 3.05 3.98 -17.63
CA SER A 324 2.16 4.14 -18.79
C SER A 324 1.18 5.31 -18.62
N ASN A 325 1.05 5.89 -17.42
CA ASN A 325 0.10 6.96 -17.09
C ASN A 325 -1.36 6.57 -17.40
N GLU A 326 -1.76 5.38 -16.94
CA GLU A 326 -3.08 4.83 -17.22
C GLU A 326 -3.59 3.96 -16.07
N ILE A 327 -4.88 3.81 -16.02
CA ILE A 327 -5.59 2.82 -15.21
C ILE A 327 -6.18 1.81 -16.17
N GLN A 328 -5.94 0.53 -15.94
CA GLN A 328 -6.56 -0.55 -16.68
C GLN A 328 -7.45 -1.37 -15.77
N VAL A 329 -8.68 -1.65 -16.22
CA VAL A 329 -9.53 -2.66 -15.60
C VAL A 329 -9.22 -4.01 -16.21
N TYR A 330 -9.18 -5.04 -15.36
CA TYR A 330 -9.00 -6.42 -15.77
C TYR A 330 -10.14 -7.28 -15.24
N ALA A 331 -10.69 -8.14 -16.07
CA ALA A 331 -11.52 -9.26 -15.61
C ALA A 331 -10.64 -10.26 -14.86
N PHE A 332 -11.05 -10.65 -13.66
CA PHE A 332 -10.32 -11.57 -12.80
C PHE A 332 -10.99 -12.94 -12.79
N ASP A 333 -10.34 -13.92 -13.38
CA ASP A 333 -10.71 -15.35 -13.22
C ASP A 333 -10.05 -15.86 -11.94
N ARG A 334 -10.87 -16.00 -10.92
CA ARG A 334 -10.40 -16.41 -9.58
C ARG A 334 -9.89 -17.86 -9.55
N GLU A 335 -10.48 -18.77 -10.32
CA GLU A 335 -10.09 -20.20 -10.33
C GLU A 335 -8.74 -20.39 -11.01
N LYS A 336 -8.53 -19.73 -12.14
CA LYS A 336 -7.28 -19.77 -12.89
C LYS A 336 -6.23 -18.79 -12.37
N CYS A 337 -6.63 -17.81 -11.56
CA CYS A 337 -5.79 -16.68 -11.15
C CYS A 337 -5.22 -15.93 -12.37
N THR A 338 -6.07 -15.61 -13.36
CA THR A 338 -5.69 -14.89 -14.58
C THR A 338 -6.38 -13.53 -14.66
N LEU A 339 -5.78 -12.64 -15.43
CA LEU A 339 -6.27 -11.27 -15.68
C LEU A 339 -6.39 -11.04 -17.18
N GLU A 340 -7.58 -10.65 -17.64
CA GLU A 340 -7.81 -10.25 -19.01
C GLU A 340 -8.29 -8.80 -19.04
N PRO A 341 -7.72 -7.93 -19.90
CA PRO A 341 -8.17 -6.54 -19.98
C PRO A 341 -9.67 -6.43 -20.30
N ALA A 342 -10.36 -5.61 -19.52
CA ALA A 342 -11.76 -5.27 -19.70
C ALA A 342 -11.87 -3.80 -20.12
N GLY A 343 -12.14 -3.58 -21.41
CA GLY A 343 -12.22 -2.24 -22.01
C GLY A 343 -10.85 -1.57 -22.26
N ASP A 344 -10.92 -0.31 -22.68
CA ASP A 344 -9.75 0.50 -22.98
C ASP A 344 -9.13 1.08 -21.70
N PRO A 345 -7.81 1.35 -21.68
CA PRO A 345 -7.17 1.99 -20.55
C PRO A 345 -7.66 3.45 -20.38
N ILE A 346 -7.83 3.85 -19.13
CA ILE A 346 -8.25 5.20 -18.75
C ILE A 346 -7.01 6.07 -18.53
N PRO A 347 -6.82 7.18 -19.25
CA PRO A 347 -5.70 8.09 -19.04
C PRO A 347 -5.69 8.64 -17.61
N CYS A 348 -4.58 8.45 -16.92
CA CYS A 348 -4.40 8.91 -15.54
C CYS A 348 -2.92 9.13 -15.24
N TRP A 349 -2.53 10.36 -14.93
CA TRP A 349 -1.14 10.68 -14.66
C TRP A 349 -0.64 10.00 -13.38
N ARG A 350 0.30 9.07 -13.50
CA ARG A 350 0.98 8.37 -12.39
C ARG A 350 0.02 7.89 -11.28
N PRO A 351 -0.95 7.02 -11.55
CA PRO A 351 -1.84 6.47 -10.53
C PRO A 351 -1.06 5.65 -9.49
N LEU A 352 -1.33 5.85 -8.19
CA LEU A 352 -0.54 5.27 -7.10
C LEU A 352 -1.32 4.53 -6.03
N CYS A 353 -2.59 4.86 -5.81
CA CYS A 353 -3.40 4.31 -4.73
C CYS A 353 -4.87 4.23 -5.15
N PHE A 354 -5.55 3.14 -4.78
CA PHE A 354 -6.95 2.89 -5.12
C PHE A 354 -7.72 2.49 -3.86
N LYS A 355 -8.94 3.03 -3.72
CA LYS A 355 -9.90 2.63 -2.68
C LYS A 355 -11.33 2.71 -3.24
N PHE A 356 -12.10 1.63 -3.07
CA PHE A 356 -13.54 1.65 -3.31
C PHE A 356 -14.31 2.24 -2.13
N LEU A 357 -15.36 3.01 -2.45
CA LEU A 357 -16.33 3.57 -1.50
C LEU A 357 -17.42 2.57 -1.16
#